data_c40ec952ca7362f080bde962484efe8d
#
_entry.id   c40ec952ca7362f080bde962484efe8d
#
_cell.length_a   1.000
_cell.length_b   1.000
_cell.length_c   1.000
_cell.angle_alpha   90.00
_cell.angle_beta   90.00
_cell.angle_gamma   90.00
#
_symmetry.space_group_name_H-M   'P 1'
#
loop_
_entity.id
_entity.type
_entity.pdbx_description
1 polymer ?
#
loop_
_entity_poly.entity_id
_entity_poly.type
_entity_poly.pdbx_seq_one_letter_code
_entity_poly.pdbx_strand_id
1 'polypeptide(L)'
;FKALKVNENRVQRWCQKVREPMLEKIRKMPTHLTMEQLKQQWYEGTDESRMHYSWTRYYALNLHSVFYRGTLEWRCFESTLHAGKVRANITLALAISAQAINQKKTVMRKTGISENPAFTFRTFLLRLGLIGPEYKNVRAHLMENLPGDKAWRYDKTMYPSNQHRENER
;
A
#
# COMPACT_ATOMS: atom_id res chain seq x y z
N PHE A 1 2.14 -3.78 5.38
CA PHE A 1 2.25 -5.18 5.82
C PHE A 1 1.43 -5.47 7.09
N LYS A 2 1.50 -4.63 8.15
CA LYS A 2 0.73 -4.85 9.40
C LYS A 2 -0.77 -4.99 9.14
N ALA A 3 -1.36 -4.10 8.35
CA ALA A 3 -2.79 -4.15 8.01
C ALA A 3 -3.19 -5.47 7.35
N LEU A 4 -2.35 -5.98 6.46
CA LEU A 4 -2.57 -7.23 5.73
C LEU A 4 -2.15 -8.47 6.54
N LYS A 5 -1.60 -8.29 7.74
CA LYS A 5 -1.07 -9.35 8.62
C LYS A 5 -0.10 -10.30 7.90
N VAL A 6 0.73 -9.75 7.02
CA VAL A 6 1.71 -10.55 6.27
C VAL A 6 2.70 -11.20 7.22
N ASN A 7 2.87 -12.51 7.08
CA ASN A 7 3.77 -13.29 7.91
C ASN A 7 5.23 -12.81 7.72
N GLU A 8 5.99 -12.68 8.83
CA GLU A 8 7.36 -12.17 8.79
C GLU A 8 8.30 -13.01 7.92
N ASN A 9 8.17 -14.33 7.94
CA ASN A 9 8.95 -15.21 7.05
C ASN A 9 8.68 -14.91 5.57
N ARG A 10 7.43 -14.57 5.23
CA ARG A 10 7.10 -14.17 3.87
C ARG A 10 7.69 -12.80 3.52
N VAL A 11 7.64 -11.84 4.46
CA VAL A 11 8.25 -10.51 4.27
C VAL A 11 9.75 -10.63 4.03
N GLN A 12 10.42 -11.55 4.72
CA GLN A 12 11.86 -11.75 4.56
C GLN A 12 12.25 -12.47 3.27
N ARG A 13 11.41 -13.36 2.76
CA ARG A 13 11.77 -14.27 1.65
C ARG A 13 11.00 -14.05 0.36
N TRP A 14 9.69 -13.82 0.44
CA TRP A 14 8.79 -13.96 -0.71
C TRP A 14 8.01 -12.70 -1.08
N CYS A 15 7.98 -11.70 -0.20
CA CYS A 15 7.33 -10.41 -0.44
C CYS A 15 8.07 -9.26 0.28
N GLN A 16 9.36 -9.15 0.01
CA GLN A 16 10.24 -8.14 0.61
C GLN A 16 9.79 -6.72 0.27
N LYS A 17 10.08 -5.78 1.13
CA LYS A 17 9.94 -4.36 0.78
C LYS A 17 10.95 -4.00 -0.29
N VAL A 18 10.56 -3.16 -1.24
CA VAL A 18 11.50 -2.57 -2.20
C VAL A 18 12.58 -1.84 -1.41
N ARG A 19 13.84 -2.06 -1.78
CA ARG A 19 14.99 -1.52 -1.04
C ARG A 19 15.03 -0.01 -1.11
N GLU A 20 15.39 0.62 0.01
CA GLU A 20 15.47 2.08 0.12
C GLU A 20 16.42 2.72 -0.90
N PRO A 21 17.64 2.17 -1.14
CA PRO A 21 18.54 2.74 -2.14
C PRO A 21 17.92 2.78 -3.55
N MET A 22 17.12 1.78 -3.91
CA MET A 22 16.40 1.76 -5.19
C MET A 22 15.32 2.85 -5.24
N LEU A 23 14.55 3.03 -4.16
CA LEU A 23 13.54 4.08 -4.08
C LEU A 23 14.18 5.47 -4.19
N GLU A 24 15.34 5.69 -3.56
CA GLU A 24 16.09 6.94 -3.67
C GLU A 24 16.63 7.19 -5.09
N LYS A 25 17.06 6.15 -5.78
CA LYS A 25 17.44 6.26 -7.20
C LYS A 25 16.25 6.66 -8.07
N ILE A 26 15.11 5.95 -7.93
CA ILE A 26 13.88 6.25 -8.68
C ILE A 26 13.40 7.68 -8.39
N ARG A 27 13.50 8.14 -7.14
CA ARG A 27 13.13 9.50 -6.74
C ARG A 27 13.91 10.59 -7.47
N LYS A 28 15.19 10.34 -7.77
CA LYS A 28 16.09 11.28 -8.45
C LYS A 28 15.94 11.26 -9.97
N MET A 29 15.16 10.34 -10.52
CA MET A 29 14.98 10.18 -11.96
C MET A 29 13.97 11.22 -12.50
N PRO A 30 14.04 11.52 -13.81
CA PRO A 30 13.04 12.36 -14.48
C PRO A 30 11.62 11.82 -14.32
N THR A 31 10.65 12.71 -14.38
CA THR A 31 9.22 12.34 -14.22
C THR A 31 8.71 11.38 -15.30
N HIS A 32 9.36 11.36 -16.46
CA HIS A 32 9.03 10.49 -17.58
C HIS A 32 10.16 9.48 -17.80
N LEU A 33 10.07 8.35 -17.12
CA LEU A 33 10.98 7.23 -17.33
C LEU A 33 10.52 6.38 -18.51
N THR A 34 11.46 5.99 -19.36
CA THR A 34 11.22 4.90 -20.28
C THR A 34 11.22 3.55 -19.54
N MET A 35 10.56 2.55 -20.12
CA MET A 35 10.57 1.20 -19.55
C MET A 35 11.99 0.64 -19.45
N GLU A 36 12.87 0.99 -20.39
CA GLU A 36 14.26 0.55 -20.37
C GLU A 36 15.05 1.19 -19.21
N GLN A 37 14.86 2.49 -18.98
CA GLN A 37 15.46 3.17 -17.81
C GLN A 37 14.97 2.58 -16.49
N LEU A 38 13.67 2.29 -16.37
CA LEU A 38 13.12 1.65 -15.18
C LEU A 38 13.70 0.25 -14.99
N LYS A 39 13.83 -0.52 -16.05
CA LYS A 39 14.41 -1.87 -16.04
C LYS A 39 15.87 -1.86 -15.58
N GLN A 40 16.69 -0.95 -16.11
CA GLN A 40 18.09 -0.78 -15.69
C GLN A 40 18.22 -0.47 -14.19
N GLN A 41 17.33 0.39 -13.65
CA GLN A 41 17.33 0.69 -12.22
C GLN A 41 16.84 -0.49 -11.39
N TRP A 42 15.82 -1.21 -11.87
CA TRP A 42 15.26 -2.35 -11.16
C TRP A 42 16.28 -3.49 -10.97
N TYR A 43 17.10 -3.75 -11.98
CA TYR A 43 18.11 -4.82 -11.94
C TYR A 43 19.52 -4.33 -11.56
N GLU A 44 19.69 -3.06 -11.21
CA GLU A 44 20.98 -2.48 -10.81
C GLU A 44 22.13 -2.74 -11.80
N GLY A 45 21.83 -2.72 -13.09
CA GLY A 45 22.81 -2.79 -14.18
C GLY A 45 22.91 -4.15 -14.89
N THR A 46 22.46 -5.25 -14.31
CA THR A 46 22.42 -6.56 -14.97
C THR A 46 21.00 -6.89 -15.40
N ASP A 47 20.74 -6.94 -16.71
CA ASP A 47 19.39 -7.24 -17.20
C ASP A 47 19.01 -8.72 -16.93
N GLU A 48 18.15 -8.90 -15.93
CA GLU A 48 17.57 -10.19 -15.56
C GLU A 48 16.14 -10.37 -16.12
N SER A 49 15.68 -9.50 -17.03
CA SER A 49 14.28 -9.50 -17.48
C SER A 49 13.84 -10.82 -18.13
N ARG A 50 14.77 -11.61 -18.65
CA ARG A 50 14.52 -12.94 -19.22
C ARG A 50 14.72 -14.10 -18.23
N MET A 51 15.20 -13.83 -17.02
CA MET A 51 15.45 -14.85 -16.01
C MET A 51 14.17 -15.16 -15.24
N HIS A 52 13.62 -16.37 -15.39
CA HIS A 52 12.39 -16.76 -14.69
C HIS A 52 12.48 -16.62 -13.16
N TYR A 53 13.63 -16.83 -12.57
CA TYR A 53 13.87 -16.82 -11.13
C TYR A 53 14.73 -15.65 -10.65
N SER A 54 14.64 -14.46 -11.30
CA SER A 54 15.27 -13.27 -10.75
C SER A 54 14.84 -13.06 -9.30
N TRP A 55 15.80 -12.75 -8.42
CA TRP A 55 15.50 -12.48 -7.00
C TRP A 55 14.60 -11.25 -6.79
N THR A 56 14.59 -10.31 -7.74
CA THR A 56 13.77 -9.11 -7.72
C THR A 56 12.27 -9.41 -7.80
N ARG A 57 11.88 -10.61 -8.23
CA ARG A 57 10.48 -11.07 -8.22
C ARG A 57 9.91 -11.19 -6.81
N TYR A 58 10.76 -11.28 -5.79
CA TYR A 58 10.34 -11.48 -4.40
C TYR A 58 10.03 -10.18 -3.65
N TYR A 59 9.95 -9.06 -4.34
CA TYR A 59 9.38 -7.85 -3.75
C TYR A 59 7.85 -7.95 -3.63
N ALA A 60 7.29 -7.23 -2.62
CA ALA A 60 5.85 -7.15 -2.39
C ALA A 60 5.06 -6.61 -3.58
N LEU A 61 5.67 -5.68 -4.32
CA LEU A 61 5.27 -5.25 -5.66
C LEU A 61 6.33 -5.76 -6.62
N ASN A 62 6.00 -6.81 -7.37
CA ASN A 62 6.93 -7.45 -8.29
C ASN A 62 6.86 -6.79 -9.66
N LEU A 63 7.81 -5.89 -9.95
CA LEU A 63 7.97 -5.28 -11.27
C LEU A 63 8.72 -6.19 -12.25
N HIS A 64 9.43 -7.22 -11.78
CA HIS A 64 10.04 -8.19 -12.69
C HIS A 64 9.00 -8.82 -13.62
N SER A 65 7.79 -9.07 -13.12
CA SER A 65 6.67 -9.55 -13.96
C SER A 65 6.31 -8.60 -15.09
N VAL A 66 6.50 -7.29 -14.93
CA VAL A 66 6.27 -6.30 -15.99
C VAL A 66 7.26 -6.52 -17.13
N PHE A 67 8.54 -6.67 -16.82
CA PHE A 67 9.61 -6.85 -17.80
C PHE A 67 9.59 -8.25 -18.45
N TYR A 68 9.15 -9.25 -17.69
CA TYR A 68 9.12 -10.64 -18.13
C TYR A 68 7.84 -11.03 -18.88
N ARG A 69 6.67 -10.52 -18.44
CA ARG A 69 5.32 -10.92 -18.92
C ARG A 69 4.41 -9.76 -19.28
N GLY A 70 4.81 -8.52 -19.05
CA GLY A 70 3.94 -7.35 -19.23
C GLY A 70 2.84 -7.21 -18.16
N THR A 71 2.95 -7.88 -17.01
CA THR A 71 1.96 -7.87 -15.94
C THR A 71 2.54 -7.40 -14.62
N LEU A 72 1.73 -6.70 -13.80
CA LEU A 72 2.10 -6.32 -12.45
C LEU A 72 1.63 -7.39 -11.45
N GLU A 73 2.54 -7.84 -10.57
CA GLU A 73 2.22 -8.85 -9.57
C GLU A 73 2.29 -8.26 -8.14
N TRP A 74 1.16 -8.33 -7.42
CA TRP A 74 1.08 -7.98 -6.01
C TRP A 74 1.28 -9.22 -5.13
N ARG A 75 2.41 -9.29 -4.43
CA ARG A 75 2.80 -10.46 -3.62
C ARG A 75 2.54 -10.29 -2.13
N CYS A 76 2.08 -9.12 -1.70
CA CYS A 76 1.90 -8.78 -0.28
C CYS A 76 0.62 -9.34 0.35
N PHE A 77 -0.22 -10.04 -0.39
CA PHE A 77 -1.44 -10.61 0.15
C PHE A 77 -1.23 -12.04 0.65
N GLU A 78 -1.82 -12.36 1.81
CA GLU A 78 -1.89 -13.74 2.30
C GLU A 78 -2.99 -14.51 1.56
N SER A 79 -2.78 -15.82 1.41
CA SER A 79 -3.82 -16.71 0.89
C SER A 79 -5.01 -16.75 1.85
N THR A 80 -6.21 -16.76 1.30
CA THR A 80 -7.44 -16.81 2.08
C THR A 80 -8.57 -17.41 1.24
N LEU A 81 -9.43 -18.21 1.87
CA LEU A 81 -10.68 -18.70 1.28
C LEU A 81 -11.87 -17.79 1.61
N HIS A 82 -11.67 -16.73 2.39
CA HIS A 82 -12.73 -15.80 2.77
C HIS A 82 -13.01 -14.81 1.63
N ALA A 83 -14.15 -14.97 0.95
CA ALA A 83 -14.52 -14.15 -0.22
C ALA A 83 -14.44 -12.63 0.03
N GLY A 84 -14.85 -12.15 1.21
CA GLY A 84 -14.75 -10.73 1.59
C GLY A 84 -13.31 -10.23 1.65
N LYS A 85 -12.37 -11.04 2.15
CA LYS A 85 -10.93 -10.70 2.17
C LYS A 85 -10.33 -10.73 0.77
N VAL A 86 -10.69 -11.70 -0.06
CA VAL A 86 -10.28 -11.74 -1.47
C VAL A 86 -10.72 -10.46 -2.17
N ARG A 87 -11.99 -10.09 -2.05
CA ARG A 87 -12.53 -8.84 -2.61
C ARG A 87 -11.77 -7.61 -2.08
N ALA A 88 -11.50 -7.54 -0.78
CA ALA A 88 -10.79 -6.43 -0.17
C ALA A 88 -9.36 -6.29 -0.70
N ASN A 89 -8.63 -7.40 -0.86
CA ASN A 89 -7.28 -7.43 -1.41
C ASN A 89 -7.25 -6.97 -2.87
N ILE A 90 -8.15 -7.48 -3.69
CA ILE A 90 -8.28 -7.08 -5.11
C ILE A 90 -8.63 -5.58 -5.19
N THR A 91 -9.59 -5.12 -4.41
CA THR A 91 -10.00 -3.70 -4.38
C THR A 91 -8.84 -2.79 -3.98
N LEU A 92 -8.05 -3.18 -2.96
CA LEU A 92 -6.89 -2.41 -2.54
C LEU A 92 -5.84 -2.32 -3.64
N ALA A 93 -5.49 -3.44 -4.28
CA ALA A 93 -4.53 -3.47 -5.39
C ALA A 93 -4.97 -2.57 -6.55
N LEU A 94 -6.24 -2.67 -6.95
CA LEU A 94 -6.81 -1.83 -8.02
C LEU A 94 -6.84 -0.36 -7.64
N ALA A 95 -7.22 -0.01 -6.40
CA ALA A 95 -7.29 1.37 -5.94
C ALA A 95 -5.90 2.04 -5.91
N ILE A 96 -4.86 1.33 -5.44
CA ILE A 96 -3.49 1.84 -5.47
C ILE A 96 -3.00 1.98 -6.92
N SER A 97 -3.29 1.03 -7.79
CA SER A 97 -2.91 1.09 -9.20
C SER A 97 -3.60 2.25 -9.91
N ALA A 98 -4.90 2.44 -9.68
CA ALA A 98 -5.66 3.56 -10.23
C ALA A 98 -5.13 4.92 -9.72
N GLN A 99 -4.79 5.02 -8.44
CA GLN A 99 -4.16 6.23 -7.90
C GLN A 99 -2.82 6.50 -8.58
N ALA A 100 -1.98 5.49 -8.76
CA ALA A 100 -0.68 5.65 -9.42
C ALA A 100 -0.82 6.16 -10.86
N ILE A 101 -1.85 5.70 -11.60
CA ILE A 101 -2.14 6.15 -12.98
C ILE A 101 -2.65 7.60 -13.01
N ASN A 102 -3.54 7.95 -12.08
CA ASN A 102 -4.24 9.24 -12.07
C ASN A 102 -3.48 10.36 -11.35
N GLN A 103 -2.45 10.01 -10.58
CA GLN A 103 -1.72 10.96 -9.76
C GLN A 103 -0.80 11.84 -10.61
N LYS A 104 -0.98 13.17 -10.50
CA LYS A 104 -0.19 14.15 -11.27
C LYS A 104 1.22 14.37 -10.71
N LYS A 105 1.45 14.05 -9.43
CA LYS A 105 2.75 14.26 -8.76
C LYS A 105 3.11 13.03 -7.93
N THR A 106 4.35 12.62 -8.02
CA THR A 106 4.88 11.52 -7.20
C THR A 106 5.00 11.94 -5.73
N VAL A 107 4.48 11.15 -4.82
CA VAL A 107 4.61 11.34 -3.38
C VAL A 107 5.61 10.33 -2.85
N MET A 108 6.79 10.81 -2.46
CA MET A 108 7.90 9.98 -1.97
C MET A 108 8.03 10.00 -0.44
N ARG A 109 7.16 10.74 0.25
CA ARG A 109 7.20 10.84 1.71
C ARG A 109 6.68 9.54 2.33
N LYS A 110 7.52 8.90 3.12
CA LYS A 110 7.08 7.78 3.96
C LYS A 110 6.10 8.25 5.02
N THR A 111 5.06 7.45 5.24
CA THR A 111 4.22 7.60 6.43
C THR A 111 5.04 7.27 7.66
N GLY A 112 5.13 8.19 8.62
CA GLY A 112 5.78 7.96 9.90
C GLY A 112 5.10 6.86 10.71
N ILE A 113 5.77 6.39 11.76
CA ILE A 113 5.16 5.50 12.74
C ILE A 113 4.01 6.28 13.40
N SER A 114 2.82 5.72 13.33
CA SER A 114 1.62 6.33 13.91
C SER A 114 1.28 5.64 15.22
N GLU A 115 0.97 6.43 16.25
CA GLU A 115 0.42 5.94 17.53
C GLU A 115 -0.95 5.28 17.31
N ASN A 116 -1.71 5.77 16.32
CA ASN A 116 -2.98 5.19 15.91
C ASN A 116 -2.93 4.71 14.45
N PRO A 117 -2.42 3.49 14.19
CA PRO A 117 -2.30 2.96 12.84
C PRO A 117 -3.66 2.71 12.18
N ALA A 118 -4.71 2.40 12.94
CA ALA A 118 -6.07 2.20 12.39
C ALA A 118 -6.61 3.50 11.77
N PHE A 119 -6.50 4.63 12.46
CA PHE A 119 -6.91 5.94 11.95
C PHE A 119 -6.08 6.33 10.71
N THR A 120 -4.76 6.18 10.80
CA THR A 120 -3.84 6.53 9.72
C THR A 120 -4.14 5.72 8.45
N PHE A 121 -4.36 4.41 8.61
CA PHE A 121 -4.66 3.56 7.47
C PHE A 121 -6.07 3.80 6.91
N ARG A 122 -7.07 4.07 7.77
CA ARG A 122 -8.39 4.50 7.30
C ARG A 122 -8.29 5.77 6.44
N THR A 123 -7.54 6.76 6.90
CA THR A 123 -7.33 8.00 6.12
C THR A 123 -6.69 7.70 4.77
N PHE A 124 -5.74 6.78 4.72
CA PHE A 124 -5.14 6.34 3.46
C PHE A 124 -6.19 5.69 2.53
N LEU A 125 -7.02 4.78 3.04
CA LEU A 125 -8.07 4.14 2.24
C LEU A 125 -9.07 5.16 1.68
N LEU A 126 -9.45 6.18 2.47
CA LEU A 126 -10.34 7.24 1.99
C LEU A 126 -9.67 8.08 0.89
N ARG A 127 -8.36 8.35 1.00
CA ARG A 127 -7.60 9.05 -0.06
C ARG A 127 -7.48 8.23 -1.35
N LEU A 128 -7.52 6.91 -1.26
CA LEU A 128 -7.61 6.02 -2.41
C LEU A 128 -9.01 6.01 -3.07
N GLY A 129 -9.96 6.77 -2.54
CA GLY A 129 -11.33 6.80 -3.04
C GLY A 129 -12.22 5.69 -2.50
N LEU A 130 -11.75 4.87 -1.55
CA LEU A 130 -12.56 3.82 -0.93
C LEU A 130 -13.52 4.43 0.12
N ILE A 131 -14.40 5.32 -0.34
CA ILE A 131 -15.41 6.06 0.43
C ILE A 131 -16.77 5.38 0.21
N GLY A 132 -17.79 5.75 0.95
CA GLY A 132 -19.14 5.26 0.72
C GLY A 132 -19.46 3.89 1.35
N PRO A 133 -20.76 3.53 1.33
CA PRO A 133 -21.26 2.28 1.89
C PRO A 133 -20.79 1.04 1.13
N GLU A 134 -20.58 1.14 -0.18
CA GLU A 134 -20.13 0.05 -1.06
C GLU A 134 -18.76 -0.49 -0.67
N TYR A 135 -17.90 0.34 -0.07
CA TYR A 135 -16.56 -0.04 0.42
C TYR A 135 -16.53 -0.32 1.94
N LYS A 136 -17.67 -0.28 2.64
CA LYS A 136 -17.72 -0.50 4.09
C LYS A 136 -17.06 -1.83 4.49
N ASN A 137 -17.43 -2.92 3.84
CA ASN A 137 -16.90 -4.25 4.13
C ASN A 137 -15.43 -4.38 3.70
N VAL A 138 -15.05 -3.78 2.58
CA VAL A 138 -13.65 -3.72 2.13
C VAL A 138 -12.78 -3.04 3.20
N ARG A 139 -13.18 -1.86 3.68
CA ARG A 139 -12.46 -1.16 4.74
C ARG A 139 -12.44 -1.97 6.04
N ALA A 140 -13.51 -2.65 6.39
CA ALA A 140 -13.58 -3.47 7.60
C ALA A 140 -12.52 -4.58 7.56
N HIS A 141 -12.44 -5.34 6.47
CA HIS A 141 -11.45 -6.41 6.29
C HIS A 141 -10.01 -5.88 6.25
N LEU A 142 -9.76 -4.78 5.54
CA LEU A 142 -8.41 -4.21 5.44
C LEU A 142 -7.89 -3.63 6.76
N MET A 143 -8.78 -3.28 7.69
CA MET A 143 -8.44 -2.65 8.96
C MET A 143 -8.58 -3.59 10.17
N GLU A 144 -8.97 -4.84 9.98
CA GLU A 144 -9.25 -5.78 11.09
C GLU A 144 -8.03 -6.06 11.97
N ASN A 145 -6.83 -6.01 11.39
CA ASN A 145 -5.58 -6.36 12.08
C ASN A 145 -4.83 -5.13 12.66
N LEU A 146 -5.41 -3.94 12.57
CA LEU A 146 -4.75 -2.73 13.07
C LEU A 146 -5.32 -2.32 14.42
N PRO A 147 -4.45 -2.10 15.42
CA PRO A 147 -4.86 -1.55 16.71
C PRO A 147 -5.20 -0.05 16.59
N GLY A 148 -5.97 0.42 17.56
CA GLY A 148 -6.34 1.82 17.69
C GLY A 148 -7.75 2.15 17.22
N ASP A 149 -8.16 3.39 17.45
CA ASP A 149 -9.47 3.89 17.09
C ASP A 149 -9.51 4.28 15.60
N LYS A 150 -10.53 3.83 14.89
CA LYS A 150 -10.73 4.11 13.47
C LYS A 150 -11.31 5.50 13.20
N ALA A 151 -11.99 6.10 14.17
CA ALA A 151 -12.68 7.38 14.03
C ALA A 151 -11.86 8.56 14.54
N TRP A 152 -11.10 8.36 15.62
CA TRP A 152 -10.38 9.41 16.33
C TRP A 152 -8.88 9.24 16.19
N ARG A 153 -8.19 10.34 15.88
CA ARG A 153 -6.71 10.33 15.72
C ARG A 153 -6.01 10.17 17.08
N TYR A 154 -6.52 10.85 18.08
CA TYR A 154 -6.04 10.83 19.45
C TYR A 154 -7.10 10.21 20.35
N ASP A 155 -6.80 9.94 21.60
CA ASP A 155 -7.77 9.45 22.55
C ASP A 155 -9.01 10.38 22.57
N LYS A 156 -10.19 9.79 22.59
CA LYS A 156 -11.47 10.54 22.54
C LYS A 156 -11.59 11.52 23.70
N THR A 157 -10.99 11.22 24.84
CA THR A 157 -10.96 12.09 26.03
C THR A 157 -10.17 13.38 25.82
N MET A 158 -9.27 13.39 24.84
CA MET A 158 -8.49 14.59 24.46
C MET A 158 -9.32 15.62 23.67
N TYR A 159 -10.52 15.26 23.23
CA TYR A 159 -11.41 16.18 22.54
C TYR A 159 -12.46 16.68 23.51
N PRO A 160 -12.50 18.00 23.84
CA PRO A 160 -13.56 18.54 24.69
C PRO A 160 -14.92 18.20 24.08
N SER A 161 -15.77 17.59 24.88
CA SER A 161 -17.13 17.28 24.45
C SER A 161 -17.84 18.58 24.08
N ASN A 162 -18.49 18.61 22.91
CA ASN A 162 -19.34 19.73 22.46
C ASN A 162 -20.63 19.88 23.32
N GLN A 163 -20.61 19.49 24.59
CA GLN A 163 -21.77 19.57 25.51
C GLN A 163 -22.20 21.02 25.82
N HIS A 164 -21.40 22.03 25.45
CA HIS A 164 -21.78 23.43 25.68
C HIS A 164 -22.55 24.09 24.53
N ARG A 165 -22.78 23.42 23.40
CA ARG A 165 -23.53 24.01 22.27
C ARG A 165 -25.04 23.75 22.28
N GLU A 166 -25.55 22.90 23.16
CA GLU A 166 -26.99 22.61 23.23
C GLU A 166 -27.74 23.49 24.26
N ASN A 167 -27.03 24.21 25.14
CA ASN A 167 -27.64 25.09 26.13
C ASN A 167 -27.75 26.56 25.73
N GLU A 168 -27.36 26.92 24.51
CA GLU A 168 -27.44 28.31 23.96
C GLU A 168 -28.42 28.45 22.79
N ARG A 169 -29.38 27.54 22.64
CA ARG A 169 -30.45 27.68 21.65
C ARG A 169 -31.83 27.68 22.32
#